data_7db29059008ce4be0a8a317784b98b6f
#
_entry.id   7db29059008ce4be0a8a317784b98b6f
#
_cell.length_a   1.000
_cell.length_b   1.000
_cell.length_c   1.000
_cell.angle_alpha   90.00
_cell.angle_beta   90.00
_cell.angle_gamma   90.00
#
_symmetry.space_group_name_H-M   'P 1'
#
loop_
_entity.id
_entity.type
_entity.pdbx_description
1 polymer ?
#
loop_
_entity_poly.entity_id
_entity_poly.type
_entity_poly.pdbx_seq_one_letter_code
_entity_poly.pdbx_strand_id
1 'polypeptide(L)'
;SLRNTGTHACGVIITPDDITQFVPITTAKDSELYVTQFDNSVVEEAGLLKMDFLGLKTLTLIKDTVKLVKHLHDIDLSPDDFPLDDKLTYELFQRGDTVGIFQYESIGMQRYLKELKPNFFADLIAMNALYRPGPLEYIPSFVARKNGEEEIKYDLPEMEEYLKETYGITVYQEQVMQLSQKLAGFSKG
;
A
#
# COMPACT_ATOMS: atom_id res chain seq x y z
N SER A 1 -18.52 -16.36 -21.52
CA SER A 1 -17.66 -16.14 -22.69
C SER A 1 -17.30 -14.67 -22.80
N LEU A 2 -16.03 -14.39 -22.99
CA LEU A 2 -15.51 -13.05 -23.23
C LEU A 2 -16.03 -12.57 -24.58
N ARG A 3 -16.78 -11.46 -24.60
CA ARG A 3 -17.44 -10.97 -25.82
C ARG A 3 -16.82 -9.70 -26.39
N ASN A 4 -16.10 -8.93 -25.57
CA ASN A 4 -15.53 -7.65 -25.97
C ASN A 4 -14.12 -7.47 -25.42
N THR A 5 -13.27 -6.74 -26.18
CA THR A 5 -12.01 -6.20 -25.69
C THR A 5 -12.26 -4.83 -25.05
N GLY A 6 -11.68 -4.58 -23.91
CA GLY A 6 -11.72 -3.30 -23.22
C GLY A 6 -10.31 -2.85 -22.82
N THR A 7 -10.14 -1.55 -22.66
CA THR A 7 -8.88 -0.98 -22.17
C THR A 7 -8.74 -1.25 -20.66
N HIS A 8 -7.59 -1.76 -20.21
CA HIS A 8 -7.28 -1.85 -18.79
C HIS A 8 -7.09 -0.44 -18.21
N ALA A 9 -7.55 -0.23 -16.98
CA ALA A 9 -7.55 1.10 -16.36
C ALA A 9 -6.14 1.68 -16.14
N CYS A 10 -5.13 0.81 -15.88
CA CYS A 10 -3.77 1.24 -15.54
C CYS A 10 -2.66 0.35 -16.09
N GLY A 11 -2.99 -0.83 -16.64
CA GLY A 11 -2.01 -1.80 -17.12
C GLY A 11 -1.48 -1.47 -18.51
N VAL A 12 -0.16 -1.48 -18.65
CA VAL A 12 0.55 -1.32 -19.92
C VAL A 12 1.42 -2.54 -20.17
N ILE A 13 1.36 -3.08 -21.38
CA ILE A 13 2.22 -4.18 -21.80
C ILE A 13 3.49 -3.60 -22.43
N ILE A 14 4.63 -4.11 -22.00
CA ILE A 14 5.95 -3.72 -22.50
C ILE A 14 6.58 -4.95 -23.17
N THR A 15 7.06 -4.75 -24.39
CA THR A 15 7.73 -5.77 -25.18
C THR A 15 9.10 -5.26 -25.64
N PRO A 16 10.10 -6.15 -25.83
CA PRO A 16 11.44 -5.74 -26.27
C PRO A 16 11.45 -5.26 -27.73
N ASP A 17 10.44 -5.63 -28.51
CA ASP A 17 10.31 -5.30 -29.92
C ASP A 17 8.84 -5.01 -30.24
N ASP A 18 8.47 -4.87 -31.53
CA ASP A 18 7.09 -4.63 -31.94
C ASP A 18 6.14 -5.66 -31.33
N ILE A 19 5.12 -5.17 -30.61
CA ILE A 19 4.17 -6.00 -29.87
C ILE A 19 3.44 -7.03 -30.73
N THR A 20 3.26 -6.75 -32.01
CA THR A 20 2.58 -7.65 -32.96
C THR A 20 3.35 -8.95 -33.21
N GLN A 21 4.63 -9.00 -32.89
CA GLN A 21 5.44 -10.21 -32.96
C GLN A 21 5.17 -11.16 -31.77
N PHE A 22 4.57 -10.68 -30.71
CA PHE A 22 4.36 -11.43 -29.45
C PHE A 22 2.90 -11.75 -29.19
N VAL A 23 1.99 -10.84 -29.54
CA VAL A 23 0.56 -10.96 -29.24
C VAL A 23 -0.29 -10.24 -30.29
N PRO A 24 -1.46 -10.79 -30.66
CA PRO A 24 -2.41 -10.07 -31.52
C PRO A 24 -2.96 -8.85 -30.79
N ILE A 25 -3.11 -7.76 -31.51
CA ILE A 25 -3.63 -6.48 -31.00
C ILE A 25 -4.91 -6.07 -31.71
N THR A 26 -5.66 -5.19 -31.07
CA THR A 26 -6.84 -4.52 -31.62
C THR A 26 -6.94 -3.11 -31.05
N THR A 27 -7.89 -2.34 -31.52
CA THR A 27 -8.26 -1.05 -30.93
C THR A 27 -9.52 -1.22 -30.07
N ALA A 28 -9.58 -0.57 -28.92
CA ALA A 28 -10.79 -0.52 -28.13
C ALA A 28 -11.79 0.47 -28.74
N LYS A 29 -13.11 0.24 -28.52
CA LYS A 29 -14.18 1.06 -29.13
C LYS A 29 -14.08 2.55 -28.83
N ASP A 30 -13.58 2.90 -27.65
CA ASP A 30 -13.59 4.27 -27.13
C ASP A 30 -12.15 4.80 -26.91
N SER A 31 -11.14 4.21 -27.55
CA SER A 31 -9.73 4.58 -27.37
C SER A 31 -8.95 4.38 -28.68
N GLU A 32 -8.05 5.30 -28.97
CA GLU A 32 -7.08 5.16 -30.07
C GLU A 32 -5.90 4.25 -29.70
N LEU A 33 -5.84 3.80 -28.43
CA LEU A 33 -4.77 2.94 -27.96
C LEU A 33 -4.96 1.50 -28.45
N TYR A 34 -3.86 0.87 -28.78
CA TYR A 34 -3.84 -0.57 -29.01
C TYR A 34 -4.03 -1.33 -27.70
N VAL A 35 -4.79 -2.41 -27.76
CA VAL A 35 -4.99 -3.35 -26.67
C VAL A 35 -4.64 -4.76 -27.14
N THR A 36 -4.05 -5.55 -26.25
CA THR A 36 -3.79 -6.96 -26.52
C THR A 36 -5.10 -7.74 -26.58
N GLN A 37 -5.18 -8.75 -27.43
CA GLN A 37 -6.34 -9.65 -27.50
C GLN A 37 -6.24 -10.80 -26.47
N PHE A 38 -5.12 -10.93 -25.78
CA PHE A 38 -5.00 -11.87 -24.69
C PHE A 38 -5.71 -11.35 -23.44
N ASP A 39 -6.35 -12.26 -22.72
CA ASP A 39 -6.95 -11.96 -21.42
C ASP A 39 -5.88 -11.51 -20.42
N ASN A 40 -6.24 -10.55 -19.57
CA ASN A 40 -5.33 -9.98 -18.57
C ASN A 40 -4.68 -11.05 -17.66
N SER A 41 -5.38 -12.15 -17.40
CA SER A 41 -4.88 -13.25 -16.56
C SER A 41 -3.78 -14.09 -17.21
N VAL A 42 -3.70 -14.09 -18.57
CA VAL A 42 -2.74 -14.92 -19.31
C VAL A 42 -1.60 -14.14 -19.96
N VAL A 43 -1.60 -12.82 -19.83
CA VAL A 43 -0.58 -11.97 -20.45
C VAL A 43 0.82 -12.28 -19.94
N GLU A 44 0.97 -12.50 -18.65
CA GLU A 44 2.26 -12.83 -18.01
C GLU A 44 2.70 -14.25 -18.36
N GLU A 45 1.76 -15.21 -18.43
CA GLU A 45 2.03 -16.57 -18.86
C GLU A 45 2.51 -16.64 -20.31
N ALA A 46 2.07 -15.69 -21.16
CA ALA A 46 2.54 -15.52 -22.52
C ALA A 46 3.95 -14.92 -22.60
N GLY A 47 4.60 -14.64 -21.46
CA GLY A 47 5.96 -14.07 -21.40
C GLY A 47 6.02 -12.56 -21.61
N LEU A 48 4.90 -11.84 -21.48
CA LEU A 48 4.84 -10.41 -21.63
C LEU A 48 4.96 -9.70 -20.28
N LEU A 49 5.68 -8.59 -20.25
CA LEU A 49 5.78 -7.75 -19.05
C LEU A 49 4.57 -6.83 -18.97
N LYS A 50 3.73 -7.02 -17.95
CA LYS A 50 2.64 -6.10 -17.62
C LYS A 50 3.08 -5.17 -16.50
N MET A 51 2.95 -3.88 -16.73
CA MET A 51 3.19 -2.83 -15.74
C MET A 51 1.91 -2.08 -15.42
N ASP A 52 1.54 -2.01 -14.15
CA ASP A 52 0.36 -1.29 -13.69
C ASP A 52 0.75 0.08 -13.16
N PHE A 53 0.25 1.15 -13.79
CA PHE A 53 0.48 2.54 -13.39
C PHE A 53 -0.74 3.08 -12.66
N LEU A 54 -0.71 3.03 -11.34
CA LEU A 54 -1.78 3.53 -10.50
C LEU A 54 -1.40 4.87 -9.89
N GLY A 55 -2.07 5.94 -10.33
CA GLY A 55 -1.89 7.28 -9.78
C GLY A 55 -2.67 7.47 -8.48
N LEU A 56 -2.11 8.26 -7.55
CA LEU A 56 -2.75 8.65 -6.31
C LEU A 56 -3.15 10.12 -6.34
N LYS A 57 -4.45 10.41 -6.50
CA LYS A 57 -4.98 11.78 -6.58
C LYS A 57 -4.68 12.62 -5.34
N THR A 58 -4.58 12.00 -4.16
CA THR A 58 -4.25 12.66 -2.91
C THR A 58 -2.88 13.35 -2.96
N LEU A 59 -1.88 12.76 -3.63
CA LEU A 59 -0.58 13.41 -3.81
C LEU A 59 -0.66 14.68 -4.67
N THR A 60 -1.51 14.66 -5.70
CA THR A 60 -1.78 15.87 -6.51
C THR A 60 -2.43 16.95 -5.66
N LEU A 61 -3.39 16.59 -4.82
CA LEU A 61 -4.08 17.51 -3.91
C LEU A 61 -3.09 18.16 -2.92
N ILE A 62 -2.19 17.38 -2.33
CA ILE A 62 -1.12 17.89 -1.45
C ILE A 62 -0.23 18.88 -2.22
N LYS A 63 0.23 18.50 -3.41
CA LYS A 63 1.07 19.35 -4.27
C LYS A 63 0.38 20.69 -4.60
N ASP A 64 -0.90 20.65 -4.93
CA ASP A 64 -1.64 21.87 -5.26
C ASP A 64 -1.92 22.73 -4.01
N THR A 65 -2.15 22.09 -2.86
CA THR A 65 -2.27 22.80 -1.58
C THR A 65 -0.99 23.53 -1.21
N VAL A 66 0.17 22.89 -1.33
CA VAL A 66 1.48 23.51 -1.09
C VAL A 66 1.69 24.74 -1.99
N LYS A 67 1.36 24.64 -3.28
CA LYS A 67 1.43 25.79 -4.21
C LYS A 67 0.49 26.92 -3.81
N LEU A 68 -0.73 26.58 -3.38
CA LEU A 68 -1.71 27.56 -2.94
C LEU A 68 -1.26 28.29 -1.69
N VAL A 69 -0.70 27.58 -0.70
CA VAL A 69 -0.12 28.18 0.51
C VAL A 69 1.02 29.11 0.15
N LYS A 70 1.92 28.71 -0.75
CA LYS A 70 2.99 29.60 -1.25
C LYS A 70 2.43 30.87 -1.89
N HIS A 71 1.41 30.72 -2.73
CA HIS A 71 0.79 31.85 -3.43
C HIS A 71 0.07 32.83 -2.49
N LEU A 72 -0.65 32.32 -1.50
CA LEU A 72 -1.49 33.13 -0.61
C LEU A 72 -0.73 33.72 0.60
N HIS A 73 0.27 33.00 1.09
CA HIS A 73 0.93 33.32 2.35
C HIS A 73 2.44 33.53 2.23
N ASP A 74 3.00 33.33 1.04
CA ASP A 74 4.45 33.34 0.77
C ASP A 74 5.25 32.39 1.67
N ILE A 75 4.62 31.25 2.07
CA ILE A 75 5.24 30.22 2.90
C ILE A 75 5.65 29.06 2.00
N ASP A 76 6.92 28.70 2.02
CA ASP A 76 7.42 27.48 1.39
C ASP A 76 7.22 26.29 2.33
N LEU A 77 6.45 25.32 1.88
CA LEU A 77 6.21 24.06 2.59
C LEU A 77 6.76 22.88 1.77
N SER A 78 7.43 21.98 2.44
CA SER A 78 7.73 20.66 1.90
C SER A 78 7.01 19.59 2.73
N PRO A 79 6.24 18.68 2.11
CA PRO A 79 5.65 17.56 2.85
C PRO A 79 6.67 16.66 3.56
N ASP A 80 7.90 16.62 3.05
CA ASP A 80 9.00 15.86 3.67
C ASP A 80 9.49 16.46 5.00
N ASP A 81 9.21 17.75 5.24
CA ASP A 81 9.59 18.46 6.46
C ASP A 81 8.50 18.40 7.54
N PHE A 82 7.36 17.74 7.27
CA PHE A 82 6.29 17.65 8.26
C PHE A 82 6.71 16.76 9.42
N PRO A 83 6.51 17.20 10.69
CA PRO A 83 6.86 16.38 11.85
C PRO A 83 6.00 15.12 11.90
N LEU A 84 6.65 13.97 12.10
CA LEU A 84 5.96 12.67 12.22
C LEU A 84 5.63 12.31 13.69
N ASP A 85 5.88 13.23 14.62
CA ASP A 85 5.72 13.04 16.06
C ASP A 85 4.76 14.06 16.72
N ASP A 86 3.93 14.74 15.91
CA ASP A 86 2.96 15.71 16.42
C ASP A 86 1.90 15.03 17.31
N LYS A 87 1.94 15.35 18.58
CA LYS A 87 1.10 14.75 19.61
C LYS A 87 -0.39 14.98 19.38
N LEU A 88 -0.79 16.19 18.95
CA LEU A 88 -2.19 16.51 18.73
C LEU A 88 -2.77 15.71 17.55
N THR A 89 -1.97 15.45 16.54
CA THR A 89 -2.33 14.59 15.42
C THR A 89 -2.57 13.15 15.88
N TYR A 90 -1.70 12.58 16.71
CA TYR A 90 -1.93 11.24 17.26
C TYR A 90 -3.17 11.18 18.17
N GLU A 91 -3.42 12.19 18.99
CA GLU A 91 -4.64 12.26 19.80
C GLU A 91 -5.91 12.25 18.94
N LEU A 92 -5.90 12.90 17.76
CA LEU A 92 -6.99 12.86 16.80
C LEU A 92 -7.20 11.42 16.26
N PHE A 93 -6.13 10.73 15.87
CA PHE A 93 -6.20 9.33 15.45
C PHE A 93 -6.70 8.41 16.57
N GLN A 94 -6.23 8.60 17.81
CA GLN A 94 -6.65 7.82 18.98
C GLN A 94 -8.14 7.98 19.32
N ARG A 95 -8.72 9.16 19.07
CA ARG A 95 -10.16 9.38 19.18
C ARG A 95 -10.95 8.83 18.02
N GLY A 96 -10.28 8.45 16.93
CA GLY A 96 -10.93 8.01 15.68
C GLY A 96 -11.68 9.14 14.96
N ASP A 97 -11.31 10.39 15.17
CA ASP A 97 -11.91 11.57 14.54
C ASP A 97 -11.30 11.80 13.14
N THR A 98 -11.31 10.76 12.31
CA THR A 98 -10.54 10.68 11.06
C THR A 98 -11.41 10.78 9.80
N VAL A 99 -12.58 11.39 9.90
CA VAL A 99 -13.41 11.72 8.73
C VAL A 99 -12.65 12.70 7.83
N GLY A 100 -12.56 12.38 6.53
CA GLY A 100 -11.80 13.17 5.57
C GLY A 100 -10.29 12.87 5.53
N ILE A 101 -9.79 11.99 6.40
CA ILE A 101 -8.40 11.55 6.35
C ILE A 101 -8.29 10.32 5.44
N PHE A 102 -7.55 10.46 4.35
CA PHE A 102 -7.39 9.43 3.34
C PHE A 102 -7.01 8.08 3.95
N GLN A 103 -7.74 7.03 3.59
CA GLN A 103 -7.59 5.65 4.07
C GLN A 103 -7.91 5.39 5.55
N TYR A 104 -8.27 6.42 6.33
CA TYR A 104 -8.58 6.27 7.76
C TYR A 104 -10.01 6.64 8.14
N GLU A 105 -10.85 7.01 7.18
CA GLU A 105 -12.18 7.57 7.41
C GLU A 105 -13.30 6.54 7.57
N SER A 106 -13.08 5.26 7.25
CA SER A 106 -14.12 4.23 7.39
C SER A 106 -14.44 3.94 8.86
N ILE A 107 -15.69 3.65 9.17
CA ILE A 107 -16.16 3.33 10.52
C ILE A 107 -15.34 2.19 11.15
N GLY A 108 -15.02 1.15 10.37
CA GLY A 108 -14.19 0.04 10.83
C GLY A 108 -12.77 0.47 11.20
N MET A 109 -12.15 1.30 10.37
CA MET A 109 -10.82 1.84 10.65
C MET A 109 -10.83 2.74 11.90
N GLN A 110 -11.82 3.63 12.02
CA GLN A 110 -11.97 4.49 13.22
C GLN A 110 -12.09 3.67 14.50
N ARG A 111 -12.80 2.53 14.47
CA ARG A 111 -12.87 1.63 15.62
C ARG A 111 -11.50 1.06 15.97
N TYR A 112 -10.77 0.53 15.01
CA TYR A 112 -9.45 -0.03 15.25
C TYR A 112 -8.43 1.03 15.71
N LEU A 113 -8.52 2.26 15.24
CA LEU A 113 -7.67 3.36 15.72
C LEU A 113 -7.89 3.66 17.20
N LYS A 114 -9.15 3.60 17.68
CA LYS A 114 -9.47 3.77 19.12
C LYS A 114 -8.89 2.65 19.98
N GLU A 115 -8.86 1.43 19.48
CA GLU A 115 -8.30 0.27 20.15
C GLU A 115 -6.75 0.31 20.10
N LEU A 116 -6.17 0.64 18.95
CA LEU A 116 -4.73 0.71 18.71
C LEU A 116 -4.06 1.81 19.52
N LYS A 117 -4.71 2.97 19.65
CA LYS A 117 -4.13 4.18 20.27
C LYS A 117 -2.75 4.53 19.70
N PRO A 118 -2.66 4.80 18.39
CA PRO A 118 -1.37 5.00 17.72
C PRO A 118 -0.63 6.17 18.36
N ASN A 119 0.67 6.03 18.54
CA ASN A 119 1.56 7.05 19.07
C ASN A 119 2.87 7.17 18.26
N PHE A 120 3.04 6.30 17.27
CA PHE A 120 4.13 6.33 16.30
C PHE A 120 3.58 6.25 14.87
N PHE A 121 4.28 6.85 13.92
CA PHE A 121 3.89 6.79 12.52
C PHE A 121 3.86 5.36 11.97
N ALA A 122 4.77 4.51 12.45
CA ALA A 122 4.79 3.08 12.12
C ALA A 122 3.50 2.35 12.48
N ASP A 123 2.82 2.73 13.57
CA ASP A 123 1.52 2.13 13.94
C ASP A 123 0.45 2.39 12.88
N LEU A 124 0.43 3.62 12.33
CA LEU A 124 -0.50 4.00 11.28
C LEU A 124 -0.21 3.24 10.00
N ILE A 125 1.06 3.14 9.59
CA ILE A 125 1.47 2.38 8.41
C ILE A 125 1.04 0.91 8.55
N ALA A 126 1.33 0.28 9.69
CA ALA A 126 0.98 -1.11 9.94
C ALA A 126 -0.54 -1.34 9.95
N MET A 127 -1.31 -0.45 10.57
CA MET A 127 -2.77 -0.55 10.58
C MET A 127 -3.34 -0.46 9.16
N ASN A 128 -2.82 0.43 8.32
CA ASN A 128 -3.24 0.54 6.92
C ASN A 128 -2.89 -0.72 6.11
N ALA A 129 -1.74 -1.33 6.40
CA ALA A 129 -1.35 -2.59 5.77
C ALA A 129 -2.21 -3.78 6.21
N LEU A 130 -2.61 -3.82 7.49
CA LEU A 130 -3.43 -4.90 8.06
C LEU A 130 -4.91 -4.77 7.73
N TYR A 131 -5.43 -3.55 7.54
CA TYR A 131 -6.85 -3.31 7.29
C TYR A 131 -7.24 -3.63 5.85
N ARG A 132 -7.16 -4.92 5.49
CA ARG A 132 -7.58 -5.47 4.20
C ARG A 132 -7.99 -6.94 4.35
N PRO A 133 -8.79 -7.49 3.43
CA PRO A 133 -9.14 -8.91 3.45
C PRO A 133 -7.89 -9.80 3.55
N GLY A 134 -7.92 -10.78 4.43
CA GLY A 134 -6.79 -11.64 4.80
C GLY A 134 -6.09 -11.14 6.06
N PRO A 135 -5.25 -10.12 6.02
CA PRO A 135 -4.49 -9.65 7.19
C PRO A 135 -5.34 -9.07 8.34
N LEU A 136 -6.61 -8.75 8.08
CA LEU A 136 -7.53 -8.19 9.08
C LEU A 136 -7.62 -9.02 10.37
N GLU A 137 -7.47 -10.33 10.26
CA GLU A 137 -7.53 -11.25 11.40
C GLU A 137 -6.38 -11.06 12.40
N TYR A 138 -5.26 -10.46 11.98
CA TYR A 138 -4.11 -10.19 12.84
C TYR A 138 -4.21 -8.89 13.62
N ILE A 139 -5.17 -8.01 13.30
CA ILE A 139 -5.31 -6.70 13.98
C ILE A 139 -5.53 -6.86 15.49
N PRO A 140 -6.38 -7.78 16.01
CA PRO A 140 -6.56 -7.92 17.43
C PRO A 140 -5.26 -8.24 18.19
N SER A 141 -4.46 -9.19 17.69
CA SER A 141 -3.15 -9.52 18.28
C SER A 141 -2.15 -8.37 18.15
N PHE A 142 -2.15 -7.66 17.00
CA PHE A 142 -1.31 -6.49 16.81
C PHE A 142 -1.60 -5.40 17.85
N VAL A 143 -2.88 -5.11 18.08
CA VAL A 143 -3.34 -4.13 19.08
C VAL A 143 -2.99 -4.59 20.49
N ALA A 144 -3.29 -5.85 20.83
CA ALA A 144 -3.03 -6.40 22.16
C ALA A 144 -1.53 -6.41 22.50
N ARG A 145 -0.67 -6.80 21.55
CA ARG A 145 0.79 -6.79 21.73
C ARG A 145 1.35 -5.38 21.85
N LYS A 146 0.88 -4.44 21.04
CA LYS A 146 1.24 -3.03 21.15
C LYS A 146 0.88 -2.46 22.52
N ASN A 147 -0.31 -2.77 23.03
CA ASN A 147 -0.80 -2.26 24.30
C ASN A 147 -0.23 -3.02 25.53
N GLY A 148 0.60 -4.06 25.31
CA GLY A 148 1.17 -4.87 26.37
C GLY A 148 0.19 -5.86 27.01
N GLU A 149 -0.94 -6.12 26.36
CA GLU A 149 -1.99 -7.06 26.79
C GLU A 149 -1.70 -8.49 26.33
N GLU A 150 -0.89 -8.65 25.29
CA GLU A 150 -0.40 -9.92 24.78
C GLU A 150 1.13 -9.90 24.70
N GLU A 151 1.77 -11.01 25.08
CA GLU A 151 3.22 -11.16 24.99
C GLU A 151 3.67 -11.22 23.51
N ILE A 152 4.71 -10.46 23.17
CA ILE A 152 5.33 -10.54 21.85
C ILE A 152 6.14 -11.83 21.78
N LYS A 153 5.79 -12.71 20.83
CA LYS A 153 6.47 -13.98 20.60
C LYS A 153 6.98 -14.07 19.18
N TYR A 154 8.15 -14.67 19.06
CA TYR A 154 8.76 -15.01 17.78
C TYR A 154 8.92 -16.52 17.73
N ASP A 155 8.55 -17.14 16.60
CA ASP A 155 8.71 -18.59 16.42
C ASP A 155 10.18 -19.00 16.44
N LEU A 156 11.07 -18.12 15.95
CA LEU A 156 12.52 -18.26 16.01
C LEU A 156 13.13 -16.94 16.51
N PRO A 157 14.18 -16.96 17.35
CA PRO A 157 14.83 -15.76 17.85
C PRO A 157 15.32 -14.81 16.75
N GLU A 158 15.72 -15.37 15.61
CA GLU A 158 16.22 -14.62 14.45
C GLU A 158 15.16 -13.74 13.80
N MET A 159 13.87 -14.01 14.05
CA MET A 159 12.75 -13.22 13.50
C MET A 159 12.58 -11.87 14.21
N GLU A 160 13.09 -11.73 15.43
CA GLU A 160 12.98 -10.49 16.21
C GLU A 160 13.56 -9.29 15.46
N GLU A 161 14.71 -9.45 14.81
CA GLU A 161 15.38 -8.40 14.05
C GLU A 161 14.45 -7.76 13.01
N TYR A 162 13.58 -8.57 12.39
CA TYR A 162 12.71 -8.16 11.27
C TYR A 162 11.27 -7.84 11.70
N LEU A 163 10.80 -8.40 12.80
CA LEU A 163 9.40 -8.28 13.22
C LEU A 163 9.20 -7.42 14.47
N LYS A 164 10.26 -6.88 15.05
CA LYS A 164 10.18 -6.08 16.27
C LYS A 164 9.27 -4.85 16.11
N GLU A 165 9.38 -4.13 14.99
CA GLU A 165 8.55 -2.96 14.68
C GLU A 165 7.07 -3.29 14.54
N THR A 166 6.75 -4.53 14.20
CA THR A 166 5.38 -5.01 13.98
C THR A 166 4.92 -5.98 15.07
N TYR A 167 5.53 -5.88 16.27
CA TYR A 167 5.16 -6.65 17.44
C TYR A 167 5.12 -8.17 17.21
N GLY A 168 6.06 -8.69 16.40
CA GLY A 168 6.16 -10.11 16.08
C GLY A 168 5.16 -10.60 15.02
N ILE A 169 4.47 -9.71 14.33
CA ILE A 169 3.52 -10.04 13.27
C ILE A 169 4.13 -9.69 11.91
N THR A 170 4.06 -10.60 10.97
CA THR A 170 4.47 -10.33 9.57
C THR A 170 3.40 -9.49 8.89
N VAL A 171 3.72 -8.24 8.61
CA VAL A 171 2.80 -7.24 8.04
C VAL A 171 3.16 -6.91 6.60
N TYR A 172 4.46 -6.81 6.29
CA TYR A 172 4.97 -6.29 5.01
C TYR A 172 5.62 -7.38 4.15
N GLN A 173 5.53 -7.23 2.84
CA GLN A 173 6.22 -8.12 1.89
C GLN A 173 7.72 -8.17 2.11
N GLU A 174 8.32 -7.01 2.43
CA GLU A 174 9.75 -6.88 2.73
C GLU A 174 10.17 -7.77 3.90
N GLN A 175 9.32 -7.88 4.93
CA GLN A 175 9.56 -8.78 6.05
C GLN A 175 9.55 -10.26 5.61
N VAL A 176 8.58 -10.65 4.76
CA VAL A 176 8.54 -12.01 4.20
C VAL A 176 9.80 -12.31 3.40
N MET A 177 10.22 -11.38 2.54
CA MET A 177 11.44 -11.53 1.73
C MET A 177 12.69 -11.65 2.60
N GLN A 178 12.84 -10.78 3.60
CA GLN A 178 13.98 -10.79 4.52
C GLN A 178 14.02 -12.08 5.35
N LEU A 179 12.90 -12.52 5.89
CA LEU A 179 12.79 -13.78 6.63
C LEU A 179 13.11 -14.98 5.74
N SER A 180 12.63 -15.00 4.49
CA SER A 180 12.94 -16.06 3.54
C SER A 180 14.45 -16.15 3.26
N GLN A 181 15.12 -15.02 3.11
CA GLN A 181 16.58 -14.97 2.93
C GLN A 181 17.30 -15.42 4.20
N LYS A 182 16.90 -14.92 5.36
CA LYS A 182 17.57 -15.19 6.63
C LYS A 182 17.41 -16.63 7.08
N LEU A 183 16.18 -17.16 7.05
CA LEU A 183 15.85 -18.46 7.60
C LEU A 183 16.04 -19.62 6.59
N ALA A 184 15.73 -19.37 5.34
CA ALA A 184 15.77 -20.39 4.29
C ALA A 184 16.91 -20.24 3.29
N GLY A 185 17.71 -19.17 3.38
CA GLY A 185 18.86 -18.93 2.51
C GLY A 185 18.48 -18.58 1.05
N PHE A 186 17.27 -18.09 0.81
CA PHE A 186 16.86 -17.67 -0.53
C PHE A 186 17.69 -16.48 -1.01
N SER A 187 17.95 -16.40 -2.31
CA SER A 187 18.55 -15.25 -2.95
C SER A 187 17.53 -14.11 -3.10
N LYS A 188 17.98 -12.91 -3.48
CA LYS A 188 17.11 -11.76 -3.76
C LYS A 188 16.34 -11.86 -5.09
N GLY A 189 16.71 -12.82 -5.94
CA GLY A 189 16.08 -13.05 -7.23
C GLY A 189 15.15 -14.26 -7.24
#